data_7802fc124197c232cc1d58b3e003ab38
#
_entry.id   7802fc124197c232cc1d58b3e003ab38
#
_cell.length_a   1.000
_cell.length_b   1.000
_cell.length_c   1.000
_cell.angle_alpha   90.00
_cell.angle_beta   90.00
_cell.angle_gamma   90.00
#
_symmetry.space_group_name_H-M   'P 1'
#
loop_
_entity.id
_entity.type
_entity.pdbx_description
1 polymer ?
#
loop_
_entity_poly.entity_id
_entity_poly.type
_entity_poly.pdbx_seq_one_letter_code
_entity_poly.pdbx_strand_id
1 'polypeptide(L)'
;MTDQSAQLTVPPHIEDCARRRAEARAARAFEEADRLRAEIEAAGWKVIDQGLRYRLEPMHPPDVEVGGRVLYGASGSVPSRLGDPPTATATVVLLADRWPDDLTRALDGLRAHAPVGTQVVIVANDPTPEQADALGSVVQPRIGPIAGASPEQVWASAPLGHAAAINAGIRRAAGEVIVLLDTSIEPTGDLVTPLVETLRDPTIAVVGGWGLRSPDLRHFDEAGPGDVDALEGWMMAFRRADFVARGPLDEHFRFHRNLDIWWSLVLRDEGPEAPPRRALAVDVPAARHAARGDTGVAEPERERLARRNFYRIIDRFGARRDLLSEPAPQSRNGPPGKGSAPD
;
A
#
# COMPACT_ATOMS: atom_id res chain seq x y z
N MET A 1 26.27 -10.92 24.01
CA MET A 1 25.01 -11.17 23.35
C MET A 1 24.00 -11.52 24.43
N THR A 2 23.35 -10.51 24.99
CA THR A 2 22.30 -10.67 26.01
C THR A 2 20.98 -10.55 25.27
N ASP A 3 20.30 -11.68 25.16
CA ASP A 3 18.92 -11.79 24.66
C ASP A 3 18.00 -11.06 25.66
N GLN A 4 17.76 -9.75 25.41
CA GLN A 4 16.72 -8.98 26.06
C GLN A 4 15.51 -8.96 25.13
N SER A 5 14.91 -10.13 24.91
CA SER A 5 13.51 -10.19 24.51
C SER A 5 12.70 -9.59 25.66
N ALA A 6 12.38 -8.30 25.59
CA ALA A 6 11.38 -7.72 26.47
C ALA A 6 10.09 -8.53 26.26
N GLN A 7 9.80 -9.46 27.17
CA GLN A 7 8.54 -10.21 27.17
C GLN A 7 7.42 -9.18 27.32
N LEU A 8 6.73 -8.90 26.21
CA LEU A 8 5.51 -8.10 26.24
C LEU A 8 4.54 -8.79 27.19
N THR A 9 4.27 -8.15 28.32
CA THR A 9 3.30 -8.64 29.30
C THR A 9 1.91 -8.48 28.70
N VAL A 10 1.15 -9.57 28.62
CA VAL A 10 -0.24 -9.52 28.16
C VAL A 10 -1.04 -8.65 29.12
N PRO A 11 -1.79 -7.65 28.64
CA PRO A 11 -2.65 -6.85 29.51
C PRO A 11 -3.72 -7.72 30.17
N PRO A 12 -4.04 -7.52 31.48
CA PRO A 12 -4.98 -8.37 32.22
C PRO A 12 -6.37 -8.48 31.56
N HIS A 13 -6.87 -7.41 30.92
CA HIS A 13 -8.17 -7.45 30.23
C HIS A 13 -8.13 -8.34 28.98
N ILE A 14 -6.98 -8.46 28.30
CA ILE A 14 -6.81 -9.36 27.14
C ILE A 14 -6.72 -10.81 27.57
N GLU A 15 -6.07 -11.09 28.71
CA GLU A 15 -6.09 -12.43 29.31
C GLU A 15 -7.52 -12.85 29.67
N ASP A 16 -8.33 -11.94 30.27
CA ASP A 16 -9.74 -12.19 30.56
C ASP A 16 -10.56 -12.45 29.29
N CYS A 17 -10.41 -11.63 28.25
CA CYS A 17 -11.07 -11.86 26.96
C CYS A 17 -10.70 -13.22 26.36
N ALA A 18 -9.44 -13.63 26.42
CA ALA A 18 -9.00 -14.91 25.89
C ALA A 18 -9.57 -16.10 26.70
N ARG A 19 -9.65 -15.98 28.04
CA ARG A 19 -10.29 -16.96 28.89
C ARG A 19 -11.78 -17.11 28.56
N ARG A 20 -12.53 -16.00 28.52
CA ARG A 20 -13.95 -15.97 28.14
C ARG A 20 -14.20 -16.55 26.75
N ARG A 21 -13.31 -16.25 25.81
CA ARG A 21 -13.37 -16.84 24.46
C ARG A 21 -13.23 -18.37 24.51
N ALA A 22 -12.30 -18.89 25.31
CA ALA A 22 -12.12 -20.34 25.47
C ALA A 22 -13.38 -20.98 26.09
N GLU A 23 -13.99 -20.36 27.09
CA GLU A 23 -15.25 -20.79 27.70
C GLU A 23 -16.41 -20.78 26.70
N ALA A 24 -16.56 -19.70 25.91
CA ALA A 24 -17.58 -19.60 24.85
C ALA A 24 -17.43 -20.71 23.80
N ARG A 25 -16.20 -21.02 23.37
CA ARG A 25 -15.93 -22.14 22.44
C ARG A 25 -16.30 -23.49 23.05
N ALA A 26 -15.97 -23.74 24.32
CA ALA A 26 -16.34 -24.97 25.01
C ALA A 26 -17.87 -25.11 25.10
N ALA A 27 -18.58 -24.00 25.29
CA ALA A 27 -20.04 -23.95 25.30
C ALA A 27 -20.68 -23.94 23.90
N ARG A 28 -19.88 -23.96 22.81
CA ARG A 28 -20.30 -23.82 21.40
C ARG A 28 -21.03 -22.51 21.09
N ALA A 29 -20.78 -21.47 21.86
CA ALA A 29 -21.25 -20.10 21.64
C ALA A 29 -20.29 -19.40 20.65
N PHE A 30 -20.31 -19.78 19.39
CA PHE A 30 -19.31 -19.36 18.40
C PHE A 30 -19.36 -17.85 18.10
N GLU A 31 -20.54 -17.24 18.05
CA GLU A 31 -20.68 -15.79 17.84
C GLU A 31 -19.98 -14.98 18.92
N GLU A 32 -20.15 -15.36 20.19
CA GLU A 32 -19.46 -14.71 21.31
C GLU A 32 -17.95 -14.97 21.27
N ALA A 33 -17.53 -16.16 20.90
CA ALA A 33 -16.12 -16.49 20.73
C ALA A 33 -15.45 -15.65 19.63
N ASP A 34 -16.15 -15.42 18.52
CA ASP A 34 -15.66 -14.61 17.41
C ASP A 34 -15.62 -13.12 17.77
N ARG A 35 -16.62 -12.62 18.51
CA ARG A 35 -16.63 -11.26 19.06
C ARG A 35 -15.42 -11.00 19.97
N LEU A 36 -15.18 -11.91 20.92
CA LEU A 36 -14.04 -11.81 21.84
C LEU A 36 -12.70 -11.95 21.12
N ARG A 37 -12.64 -12.76 20.06
CA ARG A 37 -11.47 -12.83 19.20
C ARG A 37 -11.18 -11.50 18.51
N ALA A 38 -12.19 -10.87 17.94
CA ALA A 38 -12.06 -9.56 17.32
C ALA A 38 -11.59 -8.48 18.33
N GLU A 39 -12.06 -8.54 19.58
CA GLU A 39 -11.63 -7.65 20.65
C GLU A 39 -10.14 -7.85 21.00
N ILE A 40 -9.67 -9.10 21.09
CA ILE A 40 -8.26 -9.43 21.31
C ILE A 40 -7.39 -8.95 20.13
N GLU A 41 -7.84 -9.20 18.90
CA GLU A 41 -7.14 -8.77 17.68
C GLU A 41 -7.08 -7.24 17.57
N ALA A 42 -8.16 -6.54 17.91
CA ALA A 42 -8.17 -5.07 17.94
C ALA A 42 -7.22 -4.48 18.99
N ALA A 43 -6.92 -5.22 20.05
CA ALA A 43 -5.92 -4.86 21.05
C ALA A 43 -4.48 -5.25 20.66
N GLY A 44 -4.26 -5.74 19.44
CA GLY A 44 -2.93 -6.09 18.91
C GLY A 44 -2.41 -7.45 19.36
N TRP A 45 -3.29 -8.36 19.79
CA TRP A 45 -2.95 -9.72 20.20
C TRP A 45 -3.65 -10.76 19.32
N LYS A 46 -3.06 -11.93 19.19
CA LYS A 46 -3.67 -13.08 18.53
C LYS A 46 -3.75 -14.26 19.47
N VAL A 47 -4.84 -15.02 19.35
CA VAL A 47 -5.02 -16.26 20.09
C VAL A 47 -4.59 -17.44 19.24
N ILE A 48 -3.64 -18.21 19.73
CA ILE A 48 -3.18 -19.45 19.11
C ILE A 48 -3.80 -20.61 19.89
N ASP A 49 -4.78 -21.27 19.27
CA ASP A 49 -5.43 -22.44 19.89
C ASP A 49 -4.50 -23.66 19.85
N GLN A 50 -4.39 -24.35 20.96
CA GLN A 50 -3.64 -25.59 21.14
C GLN A 50 -4.53 -26.66 21.79
N GLY A 51 -5.52 -27.14 21.03
CA GLY A 51 -6.56 -28.04 21.56
C GLY A 51 -7.46 -27.33 22.58
N LEU A 52 -7.43 -27.75 23.84
CA LEU A 52 -8.18 -27.13 24.94
C LEU A 52 -7.44 -25.94 25.59
N ARG A 53 -6.21 -25.71 25.20
CA ARG A 53 -5.39 -24.58 25.69
C ARG A 53 -5.28 -23.53 24.60
N TYR A 54 -4.91 -22.32 25.01
CA TYR A 54 -4.57 -21.24 24.09
C TYR A 54 -3.30 -20.55 24.55
N ARG A 55 -2.67 -19.84 23.62
CA ARG A 55 -1.55 -18.95 23.88
C ARG A 55 -1.87 -17.61 23.24
N LEU A 56 -1.54 -16.52 23.93
CA LEU A 56 -1.60 -15.18 23.38
C LEU A 56 -0.22 -14.80 22.85
N GLU A 57 -0.20 -14.27 21.63
CA GLU A 57 0.98 -13.72 21.02
C GLU A 57 0.68 -12.30 20.51
N PRO A 58 1.65 -11.38 20.54
CA PRO A 58 1.50 -10.11 19.86
C PRO A 58 1.22 -10.33 18.37
N MET A 59 0.34 -9.55 17.77
CA MET A 59 0.07 -9.60 16.34
C MET A 59 1.25 -9.09 15.53
N HIS A 60 2.00 -8.16 16.10
CA HIS A 60 3.13 -7.49 15.50
C HIS A 60 4.32 -7.50 16.45
N PRO A 61 5.54 -7.40 15.97
CA PRO A 61 6.72 -7.12 16.78
C PRO A 61 6.50 -5.86 17.64
N PRO A 62 7.19 -5.72 18.78
CA PRO A 62 7.13 -4.51 19.57
C PRO A 62 7.81 -3.34 18.85
N ASP A 63 7.38 -2.14 19.19
CA ASP A 63 8.16 -0.95 18.91
C ASP A 63 9.44 -1.00 19.77
N VAL A 64 10.57 -0.64 19.16
CA VAL A 64 11.89 -0.71 19.81
C VAL A 64 12.60 0.62 19.68
N GLU A 65 13.19 1.11 20.75
CA GLU A 65 14.04 2.30 20.70
C GLU A 65 15.51 1.90 20.58
N VAL A 66 16.16 2.38 19.51
CA VAL A 66 17.58 2.11 19.23
C VAL A 66 18.28 3.42 18.85
N GLY A 67 19.26 3.83 19.64
CA GLY A 67 20.07 5.02 19.34
C GLY A 67 19.25 6.32 19.24
N GLY A 68 18.21 6.48 20.07
CA GLY A 68 17.31 7.64 20.06
C GLY A 68 16.30 7.65 18.92
N ARG A 69 16.13 6.49 18.23
CA ARG A 69 15.17 6.29 17.14
C ARG A 69 14.17 5.23 17.56
N VAL A 70 12.87 5.50 17.31
CA VAL A 70 11.82 4.48 17.44
C VAL A 70 11.72 3.69 16.14
N LEU A 71 11.81 2.37 16.26
CA LEU A 71 11.53 1.41 15.21
C LEU A 71 10.15 0.81 15.48
N TYR A 72 9.24 0.92 14.53
CA TYR A 72 7.85 0.55 14.69
C TYR A 72 7.59 -0.91 14.28
N GLY A 73 6.88 -1.64 15.14
CA GLY A 73 6.50 -3.04 14.90
C GLY A 73 5.25 -3.20 14.04
N ALA A 74 4.46 -2.13 13.90
CA ALA A 74 3.25 -2.10 13.10
C ALA A 74 3.06 -0.74 12.45
N SER A 75 2.37 -0.68 11.31
CA SER A 75 1.99 0.59 10.67
C SER A 75 1.16 1.46 11.61
N GLY A 76 0.25 0.83 12.38
CA GLY A 76 -0.65 1.48 13.33
C GLY A 76 0.07 2.17 14.49
N SER A 77 1.29 1.73 14.87
CA SER A 77 2.11 2.34 15.93
C SER A 77 2.74 3.67 15.49
N VAL A 78 2.90 3.89 14.18
CA VAL A 78 3.47 5.14 13.67
C VAL A 78 2.53 6.31 13.99
N PRO A 79 2.99 7.38 14.68
CA PRO A 79 2.15 8.53 14.98
C PRO A 79 1.55 9.15 13.71
N SER A 80 0.24 9.31 13.70
CA SER A 80 -0.48 9.78 12.51
C SER A 80 -0.57 11.30 12.47
N ARG A 81 -0.35 11.89 11.28
CA ARG A 81 -0.61 13.29 10.97
C ARG A 81 -1.86 13.46 10.10
N LEU A 82 -2.57 12.36 9.82
CA LEU A 82 -3.71 12.38 8.91
C LEU A 82 -4.92 13.16 9.45
N GLY A 83 -4.99 13.37 10.77
CA GLY A 83 -6.00 14.23 11.41
C GLY A 83 -5.64 15.71 11.39
N ASP A 84 -4.37 16.07 11.12
CA ASP A 84 -3.92 17.46 11.11
C ASP A 84 -4.25 18.12 9.75
N PRO A 85 -4.41 19.45 9.71
CA PRO A 85 -4.50 20.16 8.44
C PRO A 85 -3.25 19.93 7.58
N PRO A 86 -3.38 19.83 6.23
CA PRO A 86 -2.21 19.73 5.35
C PRO A 86 -1.30 20.94 5.49
N THR A 87 0.01 20.72 5.49
CA THR A 87 1.05 21.76 5.54
C THR A 87 2.00 21.69 4.35
N ALA A 88 1.78 20.74 3.45
CA ALA A 88 2.52 20.58 2.21
C ALA A 88 1.55 20.34 1.03
N THR A 89 2.00 20.67 -0.17
CA THR A 89 1.22 20.41 -1.40
C THR A 89 1.13 18.92 -1.69
N ALA A 90 2.25 18.22 -1.57
CA ALA A 90 2.32 16.78 -1.78
C ALA A 90 3.25 16.10 -0.77
N THR A 91 3.01 14.82 -0.53
CA THR A 91 3.93 13.93 0.18
C THR A 91 4.32 12.79 -0.75
N VAL A 92 5.61 12.68 -1.06
CA VAL A 92 6.18 11.53 -1.76
C VAL A 92 6.58 10.48 -0.73
N VAL A 93 6.06 9.26 -0.86
CA VAL A 93 6.37 8.12 0.01
C VAL A 93 7.21 7.11 -0.78
N LEU A 94 8.37 6.76 -0.25
CA LEU A 94 9.31 5.77 -0.79
C LEU A 94 9.54 4.66 0.23
N LEU A 95 9.72 3.42 -0.25
CA LEU A 95 10.13 2.30 0.59
C LEU A 95 11.62 2.02 0.39
N ALA A 96 12.38 1.97 1.47
CA ALA A 96 13.76 1.48 1.50
C ALA A 96 13.75 0.05 2.02
N ASP A 97 13.61 -0.91 1.11
CA ASP A 97 13.53 -2.35 1.43
C ASP A 97 14.50 -3.20 0.61
N ARG A 98 15.01 -2.65 -0.51
CA ARG A 98 15.96 -3.29 -1.42
C ARG A 98 16.60 -2.24 -2.33
N TRP A 99 17.67 -2.62 -3.04
CA TRP A 99 18.27 -1.85 -4.14
C TRP A 99 18.75 -0.45 -3.72
N PRO A 100 19.87 -0.35 -2.97
CA PRO A 100 20.37 0.93 -2.45
C PRO A 100 20.65 1.97 -3.53
N ASP A 101 21.16 1.54 -4.70
CA ASP A 101 21.41 2.45 -5.83
C ASP A 101 20.14 3.05 -6.39
N ASP A 102 19.04 2.28 -6.41
CA ASP A 102 17.75 2.75 -6.90
C ASP A 102 17.17 3.81 -5.95
N LEU A 103 17.24 3.57 -4.63
CA LEU A 103 16.85 4.57 -3.63
C LEU A 103 17.67 5.87 -3.79
N THR A 104 18.98 5.75 -3.94
CA THR A 104 19.87 6.91 -4.10
C THR A 104 19.48 7.71 -5.35
N ARG A 105 19.28 7.04 -6.48
CA ARG A 105 18.90 7.66 -7.75
C ARG A 105 17.53 8.36 -7.66
N ALA A 106 16.53 7.71 -7.05
CA ALA A 106 15.21 8.31 -6.83
C ALA A 106 15.30 9.57 -5.96
N LEU A 107 16.07 9.53 -4.87
CA LEU A 107 16.27 10.67 -3.98
C LEU A 107 17.06 11.80 -4.65
N ASP A 108 18.04 11.50 -5.49
CA ASP A 108 18.80 12.51 -6.24
C ASP A 108 17.91 13.19 -7.29
N GLY A 109 17.06 12.42 -7.99
CA GLY A 109 16.07 12.97 -8.91
C GLY A 109 15.05 13.86 -8.19
N LEU A 110 14.52 13.43 -7.04
CA LEU A 110 13.64 14.27 -6.23
C LEU A 110 14.33 15.54 -5.72
N ARG A 111 15.61 15.45 -5.31
CA ARG A 111 16.39 16.62 -4.86
C ARG A 111 16.55 17.65 -5.98
N ALA A 112 16.78 17.17 -7.20
CA ALA A 112 16.97 18.05 -8.35
C ALA A 112 15.66 18.68 -8.87
N HIS A 113 14.53 18.00 -8.73
CA HIS A 113 13.34 18.36 -9.48
C HIS A 113 12.05 18.53 -8.67
N ALA A 114 12.00 18.10 -7.40
CA ALA A 114 10.77 18.24 -6.62
C ALA A 114 10.49 19.73 -6.31
N PRO A 115 9.25 20.20 -6.56
CA PRO A 115 8.89 21.59 -6.27
C PRO A 115 8.85 21.86 -4.76
N VAL A 116 9.05 23.13 -4.38
CA VAL A 116 8.89 23.59 -3.00
C VAL A 116 7.47 23.26 -2.51
N GLY A 117 7.36 22.82 -1.26
CA GLY A 117 6.10 22.33 -0.69
C GLY A 117 5.91 20.81 -0.85
N THR A 118 6.90 20.09 -1.38
CA THR A 118 6.92 18.63 -1.40
C THR A 118 7.57 18.10 -0.13
N GLN A 119 6.84 17.31 0.65
CA GLN A 119 7.39 16.48 1.74
C GLN A 119 7.86 15.14 1.15
N VAL A 120 8.98 14.63 1.64
CA VAL A 120 9.45 13.27 1.33
C VAL A 120 9.44 12.44 2.61
N VAL A 121 8.80 11.26 2.56
CA VAL A 121 8.77 10.28 3.64
C VAL A 121 9.41 9.00 3.14
N ILE A 122 10.44 8.52 3.83
CA ILE A 122 11.16 7.29 3.51
C ILE A 122 10.85 6.26 4.59
N VAL A 123 10.29 5.11 4.19
CA VAL A 123 10.02 4.01 5.11
C VAL A 123 11.15 2.98 4.99
N ALA A 124 11.95 2.87 6.02
CA ALA A 124 13.00 1.85 6.15
C ALA A 124 12.33 0.54 6.63
N ASN A 125 11.84 -0.24 5.65
CA ASN A 125 11.12 -1.50 5.86
C ASN A 125 12.03 -2.69 5.52
N ASP A 126 12.86 -3.12 6.48
CA ASP A 126 13.94 -4.10 6.29
C ASP A 126 15.00 -3.61 5.28
N PRO A 127 15.56 -2.40 5.50
CA PRO A 127 16.56 -1.84 4.61
C PRO A 127 17.83 -2.68 4.58
N THR A 128 18.50 -2.75 3.43
CA THR A 128 19.85 -3.31 3.36
C THR A 128 20.82 -2.53 4.25
N PRO A 129 21.95 -3.10 4.67
CA PRO A 129 22.98 -2.37 5.42
C PRO A 129 23.41 -1.07 4.73
N GLU A 130 23.56 -1.10 3.39
CA GLU A 130 23.93 0.04 2.57
C GLU A 130 22.83 1.12 2.59
N GLN A 131 21.56 0.72 2.50
CA GLN A 131 20.43 1.66 2.62
C GLN A 131 20.35 2.26 4.02
N ALA A 132 20.51 1.44 5.06
CA ALA A 132 20.51 1.91 6.44
C ALA A 132 21.66 2.92 6.69
N ASP A 133 22.83 2.65 6.12
CA ASP A 133 23.98 3.55 6.19
C ASP A 133 23.75 4.86 5.41
N ALA A 134 23.15 4.78 4.21
CA ALA A 134 22.80 5.95 3.39
C ALA A 134 21.75 6.84 4.07
N LEU A 135 20.75 6.25 4.73
CA LEU A 135 19.74 6.97 5.52
C LEU A 135 20.37 7.66 6.74
N GLY A 136 21.44 7.10 7.29
CA GLY A 136 22.17 7.65 8.42
C GLY A 136 21.47 7.47 9.77
N SER A 137 21.97 8.15 10.78
CA SER A 137 21.36 8.16 12.12
C SER A 137 20.36 9.32 12.28
N VAL A 138 19.51 9.26 13.32
CA VAL A 138 18.62 10.37 13.68
C VAL A 138 19.41 11.64 13.97
N VAL A 139 20.58 11.50 14.58
CA VAL A 139 21.45 12.64 14.99
C VAL A 139 22.25 13.17 13.78
N GLN A 140 22.55 12.33 12.81
CA GLN A 140 23.31 12.67 11.62
C GLN A 140 22.63 12.07 10.37
N PRO A 141 21.51 12.61 9.90
CA PRO A 141 20.92 12.17 8.66
C PRO A 141 21.88 12.46 7.51
N ARG A 142 22.17 11.44 6.70
CA ARG A 142 23.06 11.59 5.53
C ARG A 142 22.34 12.13 4.31
N ILE A 143 21.01 12.05 4.31
CA ILE A 143 20.19 12.58 3.22
C ILE A 143 20.00 14.07 3.46
N GLY A 144 20.51 14.89 2.54
CA GLY A 144 20.33 16.33 2.55
C GLY A 144 18.87 16.75 2.25
N PRO A 145 18.57 18.06 2.38
CA PRO A 145 17.22 18.58 2.10
C PRO A 145 16.75 18.27 0.67
N ILE A 146 15.45 17.98 0.56
CA ILE A 146 14.72 17.85 -0.71
C ILE A 146 13.57 18.85 -0.67
N ALA A 147 13.38 19.62 -1.73
CA ALA A 147 12.37 20.68 -1.79
C ALA A 147 12.41 21.68 -0.60
N GLY A 148 13.60 21.89 -0.03
CA GLY A 148 13.82 22.80 1.10
C GLY A 148 13.61 22.19 2.49
N ALA A 149 13.24 20.93 2.61
CA ALA A 149 13.02 20.24 3.89
C ALA A 149 13.80 18.92 3.97
N SER A 150 14.19 18.52 5.19
CA SER A 150 14.79 17.21 5.40
C SER A 150 13.74 16.12 5.24
N PRO A 151 14.05 15.04 4.50
CA PRO A 151 13.16 13.89 4.41
C PRO A 151 12.87 13.30 5.79
N GLU A 152 11.60 12.97 6.02
CA GLU A 152 11.17 12.26 7.22
C GLU A 152 11.43 10.77 7.07
N GLN A 153 11.92 10.10 8.10
CA GLN A 153 12.24 8.67 8.09
C GLN A 153 11.34 7.93 9.08
N VAL A 154 10.73 6.85 8.60
CA VAL A 154 9.96 5.89 9.41
C VAL A 154 10.71 4.57 9.38
N TRP A 155 11.05 4.03 10.54
CA TRP A 155 11.82 2.80 10.64
C TRP A 155 10.97 1.66 11.19
N ALA A 156 11.00 0.52 10.54
CA ALA A 156 10.35 -0.69 11.01
C ALA A 156 11.29 -1.51 11.90
N SER A 157 10.76 -2.11 12.98
CA SER A 157 11.53 -3.02 13.85
C SER A 157 11.66 -4.42 13.26
N ALA A 158 10.81 -4.75 12.28
CA ALA A 158 10.84 -5.97 11.47
C ALA A 158 10.06 -5.71 10.17
N PRO A 159 10.22 -6.54 9.13
CA PRO A 159 9.48 -6.38 7.87
C PRO A 159 7.96 -6.34 8.07
N LEU A 160 7.34 -5.19 7.84
CA LEU A 160 5.89 -4.99 8.01
C LEU A 160 5.07 -5.71 6.93
N GLY A 161 5.66 -5.89 5.75
CA GLY A 161 4.98 -6.22 4.51
C GLY A 161 4.63 -4.96 3.72
N HIS A 162 4.35 -5.14 2.41
CA HIS A 162 4.34 -4.00 1.47
C HIS A 162 3.25 -2.97 1.78
N ALA A 163 2.00 -3.38 1.90
CA ALA A 163 0.90 -2.44 2.19
C ALA A 163 1.04 -1.77 3.56
N ALA A 164 1.47 -2.52 4.59
CA ALA A 164 1.68 -1.97 5.93
C ALA A 164 2.84 -0.94 5.95
N ALA A 165 3.91 -1.18 5.19
CA ALA A 165 4.99 -0.22 5.05
C ALA A 165 4.53 1.08 4.36
N ILE A 166 3.71 0.97 3.30
CA ILE A 166 3.10 2.14 2.66
C ILE A 166 2.19 2.88 3.65
N ASN A 167 1.32 2.17 4.38
CA ASN A 167 0.46 2.77 5.41
C ASN A 167 1.28 3.52 6.47
N ALA A 168 2.39 2.94 6.93
CA ALA A 168 3.30 3.57 7.88
C ALA A 168 3.83 4.91 7.35
N GLY A 169 4.23 4.98 6.08
CA GLY A 169 4.66 6.20 5.42
C GLY A 169 3.53 7.22 5.27
N ILE A 170 2.36 6.80 4.81
CA ILE A 170 1.20 7.67 4.61
C ILE A 170 0.72 8.28 5.94
N ARG A 171 0.82 7.57 7.07
CA ARG A 171 0.49 8.14 8.38
C ARG A 171 1.29 9.41 8.71
N ARG A 172 2.46 9.59 8.13
CA ARG A 172 3.31 10.78 8.28
C ARG A 172 3.06 11.86 7.22
N ALA A 173 2.16 11.61 6.27
CA ALA A 173 1.88 12.53 5.18
C ALA A 173 1.27 13.84 5.69
N ALA A 174 1.91 14.95 5.31
CA ALA A 174 1.45 16.32 5.56
C ALA A 174 0.93 17.01 4.28
N GLY A 175 1.07 16.36 3.12
CA GLY A 175 0.61 16.89 1.83
C GLY A 175 -0.88 16.68 1.60
N GLU A 176 -1.49 17.55 0.78
CA GLU A 176 -2.86 17.37 0.27
C GLU A 176 -2.96 16.18 -0.68
N VAL A 177 -1.88 15.93 -1.43
CA VAL A 177 -1.73 14.80 -2.35
C VAL A 177 -0.66 13.86 -1.81
N ILE A 178 -0.93 12.56 -1.90
CA ILE A 178 0.02 11.50 -1.61
C ILE A 178 0.52 10.94 -2.93
N VAL A 179 1.84 10.84 -3.09
CA VAL A 179 2.50 10.22 -4.25
C VAL A 179 3.26 9.00 -3.73
N LEU A 180 2.82 7.81 -4.11
CA LEU A 180 3.60 6.60 -3.92
C LEU A 180 4.59 6.49 -5.07
N LEU A 181 5.87 6.41 -4.77
CA LEU A 181 6.94 6.35 -5.75
C LEU A 181 7.81 5.12 -5.49
N ASP A 182 7.85 4.21 -6.46
CA ASP A 182 8.80 3.08 -6.41
C ASP A 182 10.23 3.61 -6.62
N THR A 183 11.20 3.04 -5.92
CA THR A 183 12.60 3.48 -6.00
C THR A 183 13.25 3.20 -7.36
N SER A 184 12.68 2.32 -8.18
CA SER A 184 13.14 2.11 -9.57
C SER A 184 12.79 3.27 -10.52
N ILE A 185 11.99 4.23 -10.06
CA ILE A 185 11.63 5.42 -10.82
C ILE A 185 12.60 6.55 -10.49
N GLU A 186 13.26 7.06 -11.51
CA GLU A 186 14.12 8.25 -11.44
C GLU A 186 13.36 9.47 -11.94
N PRO A 187 13.06 10.47 -11.09
CA PRO A 187 12.56 11.76 -11.55
C PRO A 187 13.60 12.46 -12.45
N THR A 188 13.22 12.76 -13.68
CA THR A 188 14.05 13.51 -14.65
C THR A 188 13.57 14.94 -14.85
N GLY A 189 12.51 15.33 -14.14
CA GLY A 189 11.89 16.65 -14.08
C GLY A 189 10.87 16.70 -12.95
N ASP A 190 10.12 17.79 -12.87
CA ASP A 190 9.04 17.93 -11.89
C ASP A 190 7.88 16.97 -12.21
N LEU A 191 7.85 15.83 -11.55
CA LEU A 191 6.75 14.87 -11.66
C LEU A 191 5.58 15.17 -10.70
N VAL A 192 5.79 16.01 -9.67
CA VAL A 192 4.78 16.23 -8.62
C VAL A 192 3.70 17.20 -9.09
N THR A 193 4.09 18.33 -9.69
CA THR A 193 3.15 19.37 -10.11
C THR A 193 2.08 18.83 -11.08
N PRO A 194 2.39 18.07 -12.15
CA PRO A 194 1.38 17.53 -13.05
C PRO A 194 0.37 16.61 -12.36
N LEU A 195 0.83 15.80 -11.39
CA LEU A 195 -0.04 14.91 -10.63
C LEU A 195 -1.00 15.69 -9.72
N VAL A 196 -0.49 16.72 -9.02
CA VAL A 196 -1.30 17.59 -8.15
C VAL A 196 -2.33 18.35 -8.97
N GLU A 197 -1.95 18.90 -10.11
CA GLU A 197 -2.86 19.64 -10.99
C GLU A 197 -3.96 18.76 -11.57
N THR A 198 -3.60 17.56 -12.00
CA THR A 198 -4.59 16.57 -12.49
C THR A 198 -5.61 16.21 -11.42
N LEU A 199 -5.18 16.05 -10.18
CA LEU A 199 -6.08 15.73 -9.05
C LEU A 199 -6.96 16.92 -8.60
N ARG A 200 -6.84 18.12 -9.17
CA ARG A 200 -7.81 19.20 -8.95
C ARG A 200 -9.19 18.88 -9.54
N ASP A 201 -9.22 18.04 -10.58
CA ASP A 201 -10.48 17.49 -11.09
C ASP A 201 -11.04 16.44 -10.10
N PRO A 202 -12.18 16.71 -9.43
CA PRO A 202 -12.74 15.79 -8.43
C PRO A 202 -13.21 14.46 -9.05
N THR A 203 -13.42 14.40 -10.35
CA THR A 203 -13.82 13.17 -11.05
C THR A 203 -12.67 12.17 -11.20
N ILE A 204 -11.43 12.62 -11.03
CA ILE A 204 -10.23 11.77 -11.04
C ILE A 204 -9.92 11.32 -9.60
N ALA A 205 -9.89 10.03 -9.36
CA ALA A 205 -9.57 9.43 -8.06
C ALA A 205 -8.07 9.20 -7.87
N VAL A 206 -7.40 8.79 -8.95
CA VAL A 206 -6.00 8.40 -8.93
C VAL A 206 -5.35 8.73 -10.27
N VAL A 207 -4.11 9.19 -10.23
CA VAL A 207 -3.29 9.53 -11.40
C VAL A 207 -1.89 8.95 -11.26
N GLY A 208 -1.26 8.56 -12.36
CA GLY A 208 0.10 8.02 -12.37
C GLY A 208 0.72 8.02 -13.76
N GLY A 209 1.96 7.52 -13.87
CA GLY A 209 2.70 7.51 -15.13
C GLY A 209 2.43 6.29 -16.00
N TRP A 210 1.93 5.20 -15.46
CA TRP A 210 1.74 3.94 -16.16
C TRP A 210 0.36 3.39 -15.88
N GLY A 211 -0.40 3.17 -16.94
CA GLY A 211 -1.79 2.73 -16.88
C GLY A 211 -1.98 1.25 -17.20
N LEU A 212 -3.09 0.72 -16.73
CA LEU A 212 -3.57 -0.62 -17.03
C LEU A 212 -5.02 -0.57 -17.51
N ARG A 213 -5.33 -1.30 -18.57
CA ARG A 213 -6.71 -1.52 -19.03
C ARG A 213 -7.11 -2.96 -18.88
N SER A 214 -8.39 -3.19 -18.68
CA SER A 214 -8.94 -4.51 -18.48
C SER A 214 -10.28 -4.66 -19.20
N PRO A 215 -10.54 -5.76 -19.90
CA PRO A 215 -11.85 -6.03 -20.46
C PRO A 215 -12.83 -6.63 -19.41
N ASP A 216 -12.33 -7.10 -18.26
CA ASP A 216 -13.12 -7.96 -17.37
C ASP A 216 -12.74 -7.89 -15.88
N LEU A 217 -11.82 -7.02 -15.47
CA LEU A 217 -11.19 -6.90 -14.15
C LEU A 217 -10.39 -8.15 -13.72
N ARG A 218 -10.04 -8.99 -14.69
CA ARG A 218 -9.26 -10.23 -14.45
C ARG A 218 -7.96 -10.26 -15.24
N HIS A 219 -7.97 -9.65 -16.42
CA HIS A 219 -6.82 -9.52 -17.29
C HIS A 219 -6.52 -8.03 -17.40
N PHE A 220 -5.28 -7.66 -17.15
CA PHE A 220 -4.83 -6.27 -17.20
C PHE A 220 -3.64 -6.17 -18.13
N ASP A 221 -3.76 -5.30 -19.12
CA ASP A 221 -2.72 -5.01 -20.10
C ASP A 221 -2.21 -3.58 -19.94
N GLU A 222 -0.94 -3.35 -20.22
CA GLU A 222 -0.34 -2.00 -20.19
C GLU A 222 -1.10 -1.07 -21.14
N ALA A 223 -1.32 0.17 -20.70
CA ALA A 223 -2.02 1.20 -21.46
C ALA A 223 -1.23 2.51 -21.46
N GLY A 224 -1.28 3.21 -22.59
CA GLY A 224 -0.72 4.56 -22.69
C GLY A 224 -1.50 5.62 -21.92
N PRO A 225 -1.08 6.90 -22.05
CA PRO A 225 -1.76 8.03 -21.40
C PRO A 225 -3.25 8.12 -21.75
N GLY A 226 -4.05 8.55 -20.78
CA GLY A 226 -5.50 8.68 -20.88
C GLY A 226 -6.24 7.96 -19.77
N ASP A 227 -7.57 7.77 -19.94
CA ASP A 227 -8.37 7.01 -19.00
C ASP A 227 -7.97 5.53 -18.96
N VAL A 228 -7.83 4.98 -17.77
CA VAL A 228 -7.39 3.61 -17.52
C VAL A 228 -8.22 2.96 -16.42
N ASP A 229 -8.16 1.63 -16.28
CA ASP A 229 -8.91 0.91 -15.25
C ASP A 229 -8.16 0.86 -13.93
N ALA A 230 -6.83 0.82 -13.99
CA ALA A 230 -5.93 0.88 -12.85
C ALA A 230 -4.60 1.52 -13.25
N LEU A 231 -3.76 1.81 -12.27
CA LEU A 231 -2.39 2.26 -12.48
C LEU A 231 -1.42 1.17 -12.03
N GLU A 232 -0.25 1.13 -12.64
CA GLU A 232 0.86 0.33 -12.14
C GLU A 232 1.50 0.98 -10.92
N GLY A 233 1.95 0.16 -9.98
CA GLY A 233 2.52 0.58 -8.69
C GLY A 233 3.86 1.31 -8.73
N TRP A 234 4.42 1.55 -9.94
CA TRP A 234 5.65 2.33 -10.11
C TRP A 234 5.52 3.76 -9.61
N MET A 235 4.38 4.39 -9.90
CA MET A 235 4.05 5.70 -9.41
C MET A 235 2.54 5.92 -9.48
N MET A 236 1.94 6.26 -8.34
CA MET A 236 0.54 6.64 -8.28
C MET A 236 0.32 7.76 -7.26
N ALA A 237 -0.57 8.67 -7.59
CA ALA A 237 -0.94 9.79 -6.75
C ALA A 237 -2.45 9.85 -6.53
N PHE A 238 -2.85 10.24 -5.33
CA PHE A 238 -4.25 10.38 -4.91
C PHE A 238 -4.36 11.41 -3.79
N ARG A 239 -5.56 11.90 -3.54
CA ARG A 239 -5.78 12.86 -2.45
C ARG A 239 -5.63 12.18 -1.09
N ARG A 240 -4.99 12.86 -0.17
CA ARG A 240 -4.92 12.45 1.24
C ARG A 240 -6.31 12.26 1.85
N ALA A 241 -7.27 13.14 1.49
CA ALA A 241 -8.66 13.03 1.93
C ALA A 241 -9.33 11.72 1.46
N ASP A 242 -9.03 11.26 0.24
CA ASP A 242 -9.53 9.98 -0.27
C ASP A 242 -8.97 8.81 0.54
N PHE A 243 -7.68 8.83 0.88
CA PHE A 243 -7.09 7.82 1.76
C PHE A 243 -7.79 7.77 3.14
N VAL A 244 -8.03 8.93 3.73
CA VAL A 244 -8.73 9.01 5.02
C VAL A 244 -10.17 8.46 4.92
N ALA A 245 -10.88 8.81 3.84
CA ALA A 245 -12.26 8.37 3.62
C ALA A 245 -12.39 6.88 3.29
N ARG A 246 -11.44 6.31 2.51
CA ARG A 246 -11.44 4.90 2.11
C ARG A 246 -10.85 3.97 3.17
N GLY A 247 -10.09 4.52 4.12
CA GLY A 247 -9.27 3.77 5.06
C GLY A 247 -7.90 3.39 4.51
N PRO A 248 -7.06 2.72 5.32
CA PRO A 248 -5.72 2.30 4.93
C PRO A 248 -5.76 1.20 3.85
N LEU A 249 -4.63 1.04 3.15
CA LEU A 249 -4.43 -0.12 2.28
C LEU A 249 -4.58 -1.41 3.08
N ASP A 250 -5.17 -2.44 2.46
CA ASP A 250 -5.35 -3.75 3.10
C ASP A 250 -3.98 -4.42 3.36
N GLU A 251 -3.58 -4.52 4.63
CA GLU A 251 -2.28 -5.04 5.05
C GLU A 251 -2.10 -6.54 4.83
N HIS A 252 -3.14 -7.24 4.38
CA HIS A 252 -2.99 -8.59 3.89
C HIS A 252 -2.21 -8.66 2.56
N PHE A 253 -2.07 -7.54 1.84
CA PHE A 253 -1.13 -7.41 0.72
C PHE A 253 0.31 -7.24 1.23
N ARG A 254 0.85 -8.33 1.79
CA ARG A 254 2.24 -8.35 2.27
C ARG A 254 3.27 -8.33 1.13
N PHE A 255 2.85 -8.74 -0.07
CA PHE A 255 3.59 -8.73 -1.31
C PHE A 255 3.01 -7.68 -2.25
N HIS A 256 3.85 -6.95 -2.98
CA HIS A 256 3.45 -5.76 -3.74
C HIS A 256 2.50 -6.04 -4.90
N ARG A 257 2.64 -7.20 -5.61
CA ARG A 257 1.87 -7.48 -6.82
C ARG A 257 0.37 -7.39 -6.59
N ASN A 258 -0.31 -6.70 -7.51
CA ASN A 258 -1.75 -6.46 -7.53
C ASN A 258 -2.29 -5.52 -6.42
N LEU A 259 -1.44 -4.96 -5.55
CA LEU A 259 -1.86 -3.94 -4.59
C LEU A 259 -2.25 -2.64 -5.30
N ASP A 260 -1.53 -2.29 -6.33
CA ASP A 260 -1.75 -1.14 -7.21
C ASP A 260 -3.12 -1.20 -7.90
N ILE A 261 -3.45 -2.34 -8.49
CA ILE A 261 -4.78 -2.59 -9.07
C ILE A 261 -5.86 -2.49 -8.00
N TRP A 262 -5.67 -3.19 -6.89
CA TRP A 262 -6.61 -3.15 -5.76
C TRP A 262 -6.86 -1.72 -5.31
N TRP A 263 -5.80 -0.93 -5.08
CA TRP A 263 -5.91 0.41 -4.55
C TRP A 263 -6.52 1.38 -5.56
N SER A 264 -6.19 1.24 -6.84
CA SER A 264 -6.83 2.00 -7.92
C SER A 264 -8.34 1.78 -7.92
N LEU A 265 -8.80 0.52 -7.83
CA LEU A 265 -10.23 0.20 -7.78
C LEU A 265 -10.91 0.71 -6.50
N VAL A 266 -10.25 0.61 -5.34
CA VAL A 266 -10.77 1.16 -4.06
C VAL A 266 -10.97 2.66 -4.14
N LEU A 267 -10.02 3.40 -4.70
CA LEU A 267 -10.11 4.86 -4.83
C LEU A 267 -11.22 5.29 -5.80
N ARG A 268 -11.48 4.51 -6.85
CA ARG A 268 -12.49 4.78 -7.87
C ARG A 268 -13.91 4.41 -7.46
N ASP A 269 -14.05 3.47 -6.53
CA ASP A 269 -15.33 2.90 -6.11
C ASP A 269 -16.15 3.88 -5.26
N GLU A 270 -17.18 4.49 -5.87
CA GLU A 270 -18.14 5.36 -5.18
C GLU A 270 -19.42 4.60 -4.73
N GLY A 271 -19.38 3.26 -4.82
CA GLY A 271 -20.53 2.41 -4.53
C GLY A 271 -21.42 2.14 -5.75
N PRO A 272 -22.42 1.27 -5.61
CA PRO A 272 -23.22 0.81 -6.75
C PRO A 272 -24.20 1.85 -7.30
N GLU A 273 -24.49 2.92 -6.55
CA GLU A 273 -25.46 3.95 -6.91
C GLU A 273 -24.84 5.19 -7.53
N ALA A 274 -23.52 5.31 -7.53
CA ALA A 274 -22.79 6.43 -8.09
C ALA A 274 -21.81 5.97 -9.18
N PRO A 275 -21.58 6.79 -10.23
CA PRO A 275 -20.58 6.45 -11.22
C PRO A 275 -19.19 6.44 -10.57
N PRO A 276 -18.33 5.49 -10.95
CA PRO A 276 -16.97 5.44 -10.44
C PRO A 276 -16.19 6.67 -10.88
N ARG A 277 -15.26 7.11 -10.02
CA ARG A 277 -14.28 8.11 -10.44
C ARG A 277 -13.26 7.49 -11.40
N ARG A 278 -12.55 8.34 -12.11
CA ARG A 278 -11.59 7.96 -13.15
C ARG A 278 -10.21 7.66 -12.54
N ALA A 279 -9.48 6.75 -13.18
CA ALA A 279 -8.04 6.65 -13.07
C ALA A 279 -7.43 7.21 -14.36
N LEU A 280 -6.38 8.00 -14.25
CA LEU A 280 -5.76 8.66 -15.40
C LEU A 280 -4.25 8.36 -15.45
N ALA A 281 -3.79 7.83 -16.56
CA ALA A 281 -2.36 7.77 -16.87
C ALA A 281 -1.94 9.05 -17.57
N VAL A 282 -0.83 9.67 -17.14
CA VAL A 282 -0.30 10.91 -17.72
C VAL A 282 1.19 10.77 -18.01
N ASP A 283 1.66 11.51 -18.99
CA ASP A 283 3.10 11.60 -19.21
C ASP A 283 3.75 12.38 -18.08
N VAL A 284 4.80 11.80 -17.51
CA VAL A 284 5.57 12.39 -16.42
C VAL A 284 7.04 12.36 -16.74
N PRO A 285 7.81 13.38 -16.34
CA PRO A 285 9.25 13.42 -16.57
C PRO A 285 9.97 12.47 -15.60
N ALA A 286 9.90 11.18 -15.90
CA ALA A 286 10.50 10.13 -15.09
C ALA A 286 11.04 8.99 -15.98
N ALA A 287 12.16 8.42 -15.60
CA ALA A 287 12.71 7.22 -16.22
C ALA A 287 12.41 6.01 -15.32
N ARG A 288 11.85 4.95 -15.92
CA ARG A 288 11.68 3.65 -15.28
C ARG A 288 12.90 2.80 -15.54
N HIS A 289 13.67 2.50 -14.52
CA HIS A 289 14.75 1.53 -14.61
C HIS A 289 14.17 0.12 -14.54
N ALA A 290 14.84 -0.83 -15.24
CA ALA A 290 14.35 -2.20 -15.29
C ALA A 290 14.16 -2.74 -13.87
N ALA A 291 12.95 -3.22 -13.60
CA ALA A 291 12.66 -3.91 -12.35
C ALA A 291 13.65 -5.07 -12.22
N ARG A 292 14.50 -5.03 -11.18
CA ARG A 292 15.50 -6.07 -10.94
C ARG A 292 14.86 -7.36 -10.43
N GLY A 293 13.55 -7.47 -10.57
CA GLY A 293 12.75 -8.62 -10.21
C GLY A 293 12.66 -8.85 -8.71
N ASP A 294 11.79 -9.73 -8.32
CA ASP A 294 11.59 -10.16 -6.92
C ASP A 294 12.67 -11.19 -6.51
N THR A 295 13.94 -10.86 -6.69
CA THR A 295 15.04 -11.82 -6.56
C THR A 295 15.22 -12.39 -5.15
N GLY A 296 14.57 -11.79 -4.14
CA GLY A 296 14.57 -12.28 -2.76
C GLY A 296 13.51 -13.35 -2.45
N VAL A 297 12.57 -13.63 -3.38
CA VAL A 297 11.46 -14.58 -3.17
C VAL A 297 11.47 -15.61 -4.30
N ALA A 298 11.46 -16.90 -3.96
CA ALA A 298 11.43 -17.98 -4.94
C ALA A 298 10.20 -17.92 -5.84
N GLU A 299 10.34 -18.27 -7.13
CA GLU A 299 9.27 -18.18 -8.14
C GLU A 299 7.93 -18.80 -7.71
N PRO A 300 7.87 -20.05 -7.18
CA PRO A 300 6.60 -20.64 -6.75
C PRO A 300 5.91 -19.86 -5.63
N GLU A 301 6.68 -19.25 -4.75
CA GLU A 301 6.15 -18.42 -3.66
C GLU A 301 5.65 -17.08 -4.19
N ARG A 302 6.34 -16.45 -5.14
CA ARG A 302 5.89 -15.23 -5.81
C ARG A 302 4.56 -15.42 -6.49
N GLU A 303 4.41 -16.52 -7.26
CA GLU A 303 3.16 -16.86 -7.92
C GLU A 303 2.03 -17.10 -6.91
N ARG A 304 2.31 -17.80 -5.82
CA ARG A 304 1.35 -18.06 -4.75
C ARG A 304 0.86 -16.77 -4.12
N LEU A 305 1.77 -15.86 -3.78
CA LEU A 305 1.46 -14.56 -3.18
C LEU A 305 0.69 -13.65 -4.16
N ALA A 306 1.12 -13.57 -5.42
CA ALA A 306 0.42 -12.81 -6.46
C ALA A 306 -1.00 -13.33 -6.69
N ARG A 307 -1.17 -14.67 -6.77
CA ARG A 307 -2.48 -15.31 -6.92
C ARG A 307 -3.40 -15.03 -5.73
N ARG A 308 -2.88 -15.08 -4.50
CA ARG A 308 -3.63 -14.74 -3.30
C ARG A 308 -4.13 -13.30 -3.32
N ASN A 309 -3.29 -12.36 -3.71
CA ASN A 309 -3.65 -10.95 -3.86
C ASN A 309 -4.69 -10.75 -4.95
N PHE A 310 -4.53 -11.45 -6.07
CA PHE A 310 -5.47 -11.39 -7.19
C PHE A 310 -6.87 -11.87 -6.80
N TYR A 311 -6.99 -12.97 -6.06
CA TYR A 311 -8.30 -13.45 -5.59
C TYR A 311 -9.01 -12.41 -4.71
N ARG A 312 -8.31 -11.60 -3.92
CA ARG A 312 -8.93 -10.49 -3.17
C ARG A 312 -9.59 -9.46 -4.09
N ILE A 313 -8.95 -9.16 -5.23
CA ILE A 313 -9.54 -8.27 -6.24
C ILE A 313 -10.82 -8.88 -6.79
N ILE A 314 -10.78 -10.15 -7.19
CA ILE A 314 -11.92 -10.83 -7.77
C ILE A 314 -13.07 -10.94 -6.77
N ASP A 315 -12.80 -11.29 -5.52
CA ASP A 315 -13.81 -11.42 -4.47
C ASP A 315 -14.55 -10.09 -4.22
N ARG A 316 -13.85 -8.95 -4.28
CA ARG A 316 -14.46 -7.64 -4.03
C ARG A 316 -15.00 -6.98 -5.29
N PHE A 317 -14.26 -7.03 -6.39
CA PHE A 317 -14.53 -6.23 -7.59
C PHE A 317 -14.90 -7.06 -8.81
N GLY A 318 -14.81 -8.39 -8.79
CA GLY A 318 -14.99 -9.22 -9.99
C GLY A 318 -16.37 -9.12 -10.65
N ALA A 319 -17.39 -8.62 -9.93
CA ALA A 319 -18.72 -8.36 -10.48
C ALA A 319 -18.96 -6.88 -10.87
N ARG A 320 -18.02 -5.98 -10.54
CA ARG A 320 -18.16 -4.51 -10.69
C ARG A 320 -17.76 -4.04 -12.10
N ARG A 321 -18.57 -4.45 -13.10
CA ARG A 321 -18.36 -4.06 -14.50
C ARG A 321 -18.44 -2.55 -14.76
N ASP A 322 -19.08 -1.83 -13.88
CA ASP A 322 -19.15 -0.36 -13.87
C ASP A 322 -17.78 0.31 -13.66
N LEU A 323 -16.83 -0.40 -13.07
CA LEU A 323 -15.45 0.08 -12.90
C LEU A 323 -14.60 -0.01 -14.18
N LEU A 324 -15.09 -0.63 -15.25
CA LEU A 324 -14.39 -0.65 -16.54
C LEU A 324 -14.52 0.72 -17.24
N SER A 325 -13.43 1.27 -17.73
CA SER A 325 -13.41 2.54 -18.47
C SER A 325 -14.04 2.43 -19.86
N GLU A 326 -13.98 1.23 -20.47
CA GLU A 326 -14.70 0.90 -21.70
C GLU A 326 -15.57 -0.35 -21.45
N PRO A 327 -16.86 -0.34 -21.80
CA PRO A 327 -17.66 -1.54 -21.66
C PRO A 327 -17.09 -2.63 -22.59
N ALA A 328 -16.93 -3.85 -22.05
CA ALA A 328 -16.50 -5.00 -22.83
C ALA A 328 -17.34 -5.09 -24.11
N PRO A 329 -16.74 -5.34 -25.29
CA PRO A 329 -17.50 -5.49 -26.52
C PRO A 329 -18.56 -6.58 -26.31
N GLN A 330 -19.83 -6.21 -26.47
CA GLN A 330 -20.92 -7.17 -26.39
C GLN A 330 -20.66 -8.26 -27.43
N SER A 331 -20.42 -9.48 -27.00
CA SER A 331 -20.33 -10.62 -27.91
C SER A 331 -21.64 -10.69 -28.67
N ARG A 332 -21.60 -10.31 -29.96
CA ARG A 332 -22.71 -10.55 -30.88
C ARG A 332 -22.81 -12.07 -31.13
N ASN A 333 -23.34 -12.79 -30.19
CA ASN A 333 -23.91 -14.10 -30.43
C ASN A 333 -25.28 -13.94 -31.08
N GLY A 334 -25.28 -13.53 -32.35
CA GLY A 334 -26.40 -13.78 -33.24
C GLY A 334 -26.43 -15.27 -33.57
N PRO A 335 -27.61 -15.92 -33.60
CA PRO A 335 -27.67 -17.29 -34.04
C PRO A 335 -27.22 -17.43 -35.51
N PRO A 336 -26.53 -18.52 -35.90
CA PRO A 336 -26.06 -18.69 -37.27
C PRO A 336 -27.28 -18.69 -38.19
N GLY A 337 -27.30 -17.72 -39.13
CA GLY A 337 -28.31 -17.64 -40.17
C GLY A 337 -28.38 -18.95 -40.96
N LYS A 338 -29.55 -19.55 -41.01
CA LYS A 338 -29.84 -20.71 -41.86
C LYS A 338 -29.55 -20.27 -43.31
N GLY A 339 -28.46 -20.80 -43.85
CA GLY A 339 -28.18 -20.68 -45.29
C GLY A 339 -29.29 -21.40 -46.06
N SER A 340 -30.02 -20.67 -46.88
CA SER A 340 -30.86 -21.18 -47.94
C SER A 340 -29.95 -21.79 -49.00
N ALA A 341 -30.18 -23.07 -49.31
CA ALA A 341 -29.61 -23.74 -50.47
C ALA A 341 -30.17 -23.13 -51.76
N PRO A 342 -29.41 -23.00 -52.83
CA PRO A 342 -29.94 -22.70 -54.17
C PRO A 342 -30.44 -23.97 -54.82
N ASP A 343 -31.59 -23.89 -55.48
CA ASP A 343 -32.10 -24.83 -56.47
C ASP A 343 -31.16 -24.94 -57.69
#